data_184ae521897fa3311c8bacc54e9022b5
#
_entry.id   184ae521897fa3311c8bacc54e9022b5
#
_cell.length_a   1.000
_cell.length_b   1.000
_cell.length_c   1.000
_cell.angle_alpha   90.00
_cell.angle_beta   90.00
_cell.angle_gamma   90.00
#
_symmetry.space_group_name_H-M   'P 1'
#
loop_
_entity.id
_entity.type
_entity.pdbx_description
1 polymer ?
#
loop_
_entity_poly.entity_id
_entity_poly.type
_entity_poly.pdbx_seq_one_letter_code
_entity_poly.pdbx_strand_id
1 'polypeptide(L)'
;MPLLNKDRRALLVLEDGGVFEGTAFANSGETMGEVVFNTGMTGYQEVITDPSYKGQIVTMTYPLVGNYGINDEDMESSGIHLEGFIVKEYQRNPSNWRMKQSLKSFLEDYGKIGIEGIDTRALTRRLRLSGSMKGIISTETKDVNMLLEKVRQYPGLVGLDLVREVSCSTPYIWKNGAPYAGKLPSKKSANKLRVVVLDCGVKYNILRLLENNGCEVLVLPAISSGKDILAHKPDGVLLSNGPGDPAALPYIVNAARAVIDQIPVFGICLGHQIIGQAIGGYTEKLKFGHHGINQPVKNVVTGRVEITSQNHGFVVVPASVGSKAKNTYHNLNDATSEGMQMPLTMSVQYHPEAAPGPHDTEYLFSQFVELMKKEKEKTN
;
A
#
# COMPACT_ATOMS: atom_id res chain seq x y z
N MET A 1 -30.85 24.57 -16.24
CA MET A 1 -29.39 24.51 -16.15
C MET A 1 -29.03 24.67 -14.68
N PRO A 2 -28.48 23.67 -13.99
CA PRO A 2 -27.93 23.90 -12.65
C PRO A 2 -26.71 24.81 -12.83
N LEU A 3 -26.64 25.84 -12.02
CA LEU A 3 -25.52 26.76 -11.93
C LEU A 3 -24.23 25.94 -11.76
N LEU A 4 -23.32 26.03 -12.71
CA LEU A 4 -21.96 25.57 -12.62
C LEU A 4 -21.41 26.06 -11.27
N ASN A 5 -21.20 25.13 -10.34
CA ASN A 5 -20.48 25.40 -9.10
C ASN A 5 -19.18 26.08 -9.51
N LYS A 6 -18.96 27.34 -9.12
CA LYS A 6 -17.71 28.05 -9.40
C LYS A 6 -16.58 27.18 -8.94
N ASP A 7 -15.75 26.74 -9.87
CA ASP A 7 -14.56 25.95 -9.59
C ASP A 7 -13.78 26.62 -8.45
N ARG A 8 -13.63 25.90 -7.34
CA ARG A 8 -12.97 26.44 -6.16
C ARG A 8 -11.47 26.39 -6.40
N ARG A 9 -10.84 27.56 -6.50
CA ARG A 9 -9.38 27.66 -6.59
C ARG A 9 -8.75 26.92 -5.42
N ALA A 10 -7.72 26.11 -5.71
CA ALA A 10 -6.95 25.36 -4.75
C ALA A 10 -5.45 25.60 -4.95
N LEU A 11 -4.71 25.65 -3.85
CA LEU A 11 -3.25 25.73 -3.86
C LEU A 11 -2.67 24.44 -3.29
N LEU A 12 -1.64 23.92 -3.96
CA LEU A 12 -0.69 22.99 -3.36
C LEU A 12 0.58 23.78 -3.05
N VAL A 13 0.97 23.80 -1.79
CA VAL A 13 2.22 24.43 -1.33
C VAL A 13 3.13 23.34 -0.76
N LEU A 14 4.36 23.28 -1.27
CA LEU A 14 5.38 22.32 -0.83
C LEU A 14 6.32 22.98 0.22
N GLU A 15 6.93 22.20 1.09
CA GLU A 15 7.82 22.69 2.16
C GLU A 15 9.06 23.45 1.66
N ASP A 16 9.47 23.23 0.41
CA ASP A 16 10.56 23.95 -0.25
C ASP A 16 10.12 25.29 -0.86
N GLY A 17 8.84 25.69 -0.70
CA GLY A 17 8.25 26.90 -1.24
C GLY A 17 7.67 26.75 -2.67
N GLY A 18 7.66 25.54 -3.22
CA GLY A 18 6.97 25.27 -4.50
C GLY A 18 5.48 25.47 -4.37
N VAL A 19 4.87 26.22 -5.32
CA VAL A 19 3.44 26.51 -5.35
C VAL A 19 2.86 26.06 -6.68
N PHE A 20 1.77 25.32 -6.60
CA PHE A 20 1.01 24.86 -7.75
C PHE A 20 -0.46 25.27 -7.56
N GLU A 21 -0.99 25.95 -8.54
CA GLU A 21 -2.38 26.39 -8.54
C GLU A 21 -3.23 25.45 -9.38
N GLY A 22 -4.40 25.11 -8.87
CA GLY A 22 -5.39 24.29 -9.53
C GLY A 22 -6.80 24.62 -9.07
N THR A 23 -7.71 23.69 -9.30
CA THR A 23 -9.12 23.81 -8.97
C THR A 23 -9.58 22.58 -8.19
N ALA A 24 -10.28 22.76 -7.08
CA ALA A 24 -10.86 21.64 -6.34
C ALA A 24 -12.10 21.10 -7.08
N PHE A 25 -12.04 19.84 -7.49
CA PHE A 25 -13.20 19.15 -8.09
C PHE A 25 -13.99 18.35 -7.04
N ALA A 26 -13.39 18.04 -5.89
CA ALA A 26 -14.04 17.35 -4.76
C ALA A 26 -13.63 18.01 -3.45
N ASN A 27 -14.59 18.20 -2.56
CA ASN A 27 -14.47 18.80 -1.24
C ASN A 27 -13.72 20.16 -1.18
N SER A 28 -13.63 20.71 0.01
CA SER A 28 -12.91 21.95 0.33
C SER A 28 -12.33 21.83 1.73
N GLY A 29 -11.39 22.70 2.06
CA GLY A 29 -10.69 22.69 3.34
C GLY A 29 -9.18 22.70 3.14
N GLU A 30 -8.47 22.21 4.14
CA GLU A 30 -7.02 22.03 4.13
C GLU A 30 -6.66 20.58 4.47
N THR A 31 -5.64 20.04 3.82
CA THR A 31 -5.07 18.74 4.14
C THR A 31 -3.56 18.75 3.94
N MET A 32 -2.84 18.03 4.78
CA MET A 32 -1.38 17.90 4.72
C MET A 32 -0.96 16.45 4.60
N GLY A 33 0.17 16.23 3.94
CA GLY A 33 0.74 14.90 3.78
C GLY A 33 2.07 14.92 3.05
N GLU A 34 2.72 13.78 2.93
CA GLU A 34 3.86 13.61 2.04
C GLU A 34 3.37 13.53 0.60
N VAL A 35 3.83 14.43 -0.27
CA VAL A 35 3.43 14.45 -1.68
C VAL A 35 4.25 13.43 -2.45
N VAL A 36 3.53 12.48 -3.06
CA VAL A 36 4.09 11.43 -3.91
C VAL A 36 3.43 11.43 -5.28
N PHE A 37 4.03 10.75 -6.25
CA PHE A 37 3.42 10.57 -7.56
C PHE A 37 3.26 9.08 -7.88
N ASN A 38 2.22 8.72 -8.61
CA ASN A 38 1.99 7.36 -9.10
C ASN A 38 2.00 7.37 -10.64
N THR A 39 2.78 6.44 -11.23
CA THR A 39 2.97 6.32 -12.68
C THR A 39 1.99 5.36 -13.36
N GLY A 40 0.99 4.87 -12.64
CA GLY A 40 -0.08 4.03 -13.20
C GLY A 40 -0.92 4.77 -14.24
N MET A 41 -1.17 4.11 -15.36
CA MET A 41 -2.05 4.65 -16.41
C MET A 41 -3.53 4.34 -16.18
N THR A 42 -3.82 3.45 -15.25
CA THR A 42 -5.15 3.01 -14.81
C THR A 42 -5.11 2.62 -13.34
N GLY A 43 -6.24 2.26 -12.75
CA GLY A 43 -6.30 1.75 -11.38
C GLY A 43 -6.33 2.86 -10.33
N TYR A 44 -6.90 4.01 -10.65
CA TYR A 44 -6.96 5.11 -9.68
C TYR A 44 -7.86 4.78 -8.47
N GLN A 45 -8.88 3.92 -8.63
CA GLN A 45 -9.72 3.50 -7.51
C GLN A 45 -8.93 2.63 -6.52
N GLU A 46 -8.17 1.68 -7.02
CA GLU A 46 -7.29 0.82 -6.23
C GLU A 46 -6.23 1.67 -5.53
N VAL A 47 -5.66 2.67 -6.21
CA VAL A 47 -4.68 3.60 -5.60
C VAL A 47 -5.30 4.37 -4.43
N ILE A 48 -6.49 4.96 -4.59
CA ILE A 48 -7.10 5.79 -3.52
C ILE A 48 -7.63 4.96 -2.35
N THR A 49 -7.90 3.66 -2.56
CA THR A 49 -8.37 2.73 -1.53
C THR A 49 -7.28 1.85 -0.94
N ASP A 50 -6.03 1.95 -1.42
CA ASP A 50 -4.87 1.28 -0.82
C ASP A 50 -4.47 1.95 0.51
N PRO A 51 -4.55 1.24 1.66
CA PRO A 51 -4.18 1.78 2.95
C PRO A 51 -2.72 2.25 3.05
N SER A 52 -1.83 1.75 2.19
CA SER A 52 -0.42 2.14 2.17
C SER A 52 -0.21 3.63 1.83
N TYR A 53 -1.22 4.31 1.24
CA TYR A 53 -1.17 5.76 1.00
C TYR A 53 -1.61 6.62 2.19
N LYS A 54 -1.86 6.05 3.36
CA LYS A 54 -2.17 6.83 4.57
C LYS A 54 -1.05 7.82 4.89
N GLY A 55 -1.44 9.09 5.12
CA GLY A 55 -0.51 10.21 5.35
C GLY A 55 0.07 10.83 4.08
N GLN A 56 -0.33 10.39 2.88
CA GLN A 56 0.21 10.87 1.60
C GLN A 56 -0.83 11.64 0.77
N ILE A 57 -0.34 12.64 0.05
CA ILE A 57 -1.05 13.33 -1.03
C ILE A 57 -0.56 12.72 -2.34
N VAL A 58 -1.46 12.07 -3.08
CA VAL A 58 -1.10 11.29 -4.26
C VAL A 58 -1.36 12.06 -5.54
N THR A 59 -0.33 12.19 -6.38
CA THR A 59 -0.41 12.80 -7.72
C THR A 59 -0.41 11.72 -8.78
N MET A 60 -1.47 11.62 -9.58
CA MET A 60 -1.46 10.76 -10.78
C MET A 60 -0.70 11.43 -11.91
N THR A 61 0.28 10.70 -12.49
CA THR A 61 1.03 11.22 -13.66
C THR A 61 0.25 11.06 -14.96
N TYR A 62 -0.68 10.10 -15.01
CA TYR A 62 -1.59 9.94 -16.14
C TYR A 62 -2.55 11.15 -16.21
N PRO A 63 -2.69 11.80 -17.38
CA PRO A 63 -3.33 13.11 -17.45
C PRO A 63 -4.84 13.07 -17.19
N LEU A 64 -5.56 12.06 -17.66
CA LEU A 64 -7.03 11.95 -17.56
C LEU A 64 -7.43 10.90 -16.54
N VAL A 65 -8.09 11.31 -15.45
CA VAL A 65 -8.49 10.43 -14.33
C VAL A 65 -9.97 10.58 -14.03
N GLY A 66 -10.62 9.48 -13.62
CA GLY A 66 -12.06 9.44 -13.33
C GLY A 66 -12.92 8.93 -14.50
N ASN A 67 -12.32 8.55 -15.61
CA ASN A 67 -12.98 8.20 -16.86
C ASN A 67 -13.84 6.93 -16.81
N TYR A 68 -13.59 5.98 -15.88
CA TYR A 68 -14.39 4.77 -15.71
C TYR A 68 -15.23 4.74 -14.41
N GLY A 69 -15.20 5.83 -13.62
CA GLY A 69 -15.96 5.95 -12.36
C GLY A 69 -15.40 5.06 -11.25
N ILE A 70 -16.26 4.72 -10.31
CA ILE A 70 -15.99 3.88 -9.14
C ILE A 70 -16.96 2.70 -9.17
N ASN A 71 -16.49 1.51 -8.73
CA ASN A 71 -17.29 0.28 -8.62
C ASN A 71 -16.93 -0.49 -7.34
N ASP A 72 -17.74 -1.50 -6.99
CA ASP A 72 -17.57 -2.26 -5.75
C ASP A 72 -16.43 -3.29 -5.81
N GLU A 73 -16.05 -3.72 -7.01
CA GLU A 73 -15.09 -4.83 -7.21
C GLU A 73 -13.63 -4.37 -7.08
N ASP A 74 -13.34 -3.13 -7.47
CA ASP A 74 -12.00 -2.56 -7.50
C ASP A 74 -11.62 -1.87 -6.16
N MET A 75 -12.37 -2.15 -5.08
CA MET A 75 -12.04 -1.70 -3.73
C MET A 75 -10.90 -2.55 -3.15
N GLU A 76 -9.86 -1.89 -2.64
CA GLU A 76 -8.73 -2.55 -1.98
C GLU A 76 -8.77 -2.47 -0.45
N SER A 77 -9.74 -1.73 0.10
CA SER A 77 -10.04 -1.67 1.54
C SER A 77 -11.45 -1.14 1.77
N SER A 78 -11.80 -0.86 3.03
CA SER A 78 -13.12 -0.33 3.41
C SER A 78 -13.33 1.15 3.08
N GLY A 79 -12.32 1.86 2.57
CA GLY A 79 -12.45 3.29 2.29
C GLY A 79 -11.22 3.95 1.68
N ILE A 80 -11.19 5.28 1.71
CA ILE A 80 -10.09 6.10 1.16
C ILE A 80 -9.11 6.45 2.28
N HIS A 81 -7.83 6.14 2.07
CA HIS A 81 -6.80 6.34 3.09
C HIS A 81 -5.83 7.50 2.80
N LEU A 82 -5.65 7.89 1.53
CA LEU A 82 -4.82 9.06 1.19
C LEU A 82 -5.37 10.35 1.80
N GLU A 83 -4.53 11.38 1.92
CA GLU A 83 -4.92 12.67 2.48
C GLU A 83 -5.49 13.62 1.40
N GLY A 84 -4.94 13.61 0.19
CA GLY A 84 -5.44 14.39 -0.92
C GLY A 84 -5.09 13.76 -2.27
N PHE A 85 -5.86 14.10 -3.30
CA PHE A 85 -5.72 13.51 -4.62
C PHE A 85 -5.51 14.58 -5.69
N ILE A 86 -4.44 14.44 -6.48
CA ILE A 86 -4.02 15.41 -7.48
C ILE A 86 -4.05 14.80 -8.87
N VAL A 87 -4.74 15.42 -9.80
CA VAL A 87 -4.81 15.00 -11.20
C VAL A 87 -4.56 16.16 -12.15
N LYS A 88 -4.14 15.88 -13.37
CA LYS A 88 -4.04 16.92 -14.42
C LYS A 88 -5.44 17.33 -14.89
N GLU A 89 -6.29 16.34 -15.17
CA GLU A 89 -7.66 16.55 -15.66
C GLU A 89 -8.59 15.49 -15.05
N TYR A 90 -9.66 15.94 -14.40
CA TYR A 90 -10.72 15.09 -13.90
C TYR A 90 -11.83 14.93 -14.95
N GLN A 91 -12.15 13.68 -15.30
CA GLN A 91 -13.27 13.38 -16.21
C GLN A 91 -14.61 13.41 -15.46
N ARG A 92 -15.41 14.42 -15.76
CA ARG A 92 -16.70 14.68 -15.08
C ARG A 92 -17.81 13.71 -15.46
N ASN A 93 -17.71 13.13 -16.65
CA ASN A 93 -18.71 12.20 -17.20
C ASN A 93 -18.06 10.83 -17.43
N PRO A 94 -17.92 10.00 -16.39
CA PRO A 94 -17.36 8.66 -16.54
C PRO A 94 -18.26 7.79 -17.41
N SER A 95 -17.64 6.84 -18.12
CA SER A 95 -18.36 5.90 -18.99
C SER A 95 -17.75 4.48 -18.83
N ASN A 96 -18.42 3.66 -18.03
CA ASN A 96 -18.07 2.24 -17.86
C ASN A 96 -19.30 1.48 -17.36
N TRP A 97 -19.52 0.27 -17.86
CA TRP A 97 -20.68 -0.55 -17.48
C TRP A 97 -20.68 -0.98 -16.00
N ARG A 98 -19.52 -1.04 -15.33
CA ARG A 98 -19.39 -1.34 -13.89
C ARG A 98 -19.59 -0.12 -12.99
N MET A 99 -19.61 1.08 -13.56
CA MET A 99 -19.68 2.30 -12.80
C MET A 99 -20.92 2.37 -11.90
N LYS A 100 -20.71 2.68 -10.62
CA LYS A 100 -21.75 2.95 -9.61
C LYS A 100 -21.84 4.44 -9.30
N GLN A 101 -20.69 5.14 -9.23
CA GLN A 101 -20.62 6.56 -8.93
C GLN A 101 -19.40 7.21 -9.58
N SER A 102 -19.36 8.55 -9.58
CA SER A 102 -18.20 9.29 -10.06
C SER A 102 -17.08 9.31 -9.03
N LEU A 103 -15.82 9.49 -9.48
CA LEU A 103 -14.68 9.71 -8.59
C LEU A 103 -14.91 10.92 -7.67
N LYS A 104 -15.52 12.00 -8.18
CA LYS A 104 -15.87 13.17 -7.37
C LYS A 104 -16.77 12.82 -6.21
N SER A 105 -17.91 12.17 -6.47
CA SER A 105 -18.85 11.77 -5.43
C SER A 105 -18.18 10.85 -4.39
N PHE A 106 -17.37 9.92 -4.85
CA PHE A 106 -16.65 9.02 -3.96
C PHE A 106 -15.66 9.74 -3.04
N LEU A 107 -14.87 10.69 -3.55
CA LEU A 107 -14.00 11.52 -2.72
C LEU A 107 -14.81 12.38 -1.73
N GLU A 108 -15.97 12.92 -2.17
CA GLU A 108 -16.87 13.72 -1.31
C GLU A 108 -17.46 12.89 -0.16
N ASP A 109 -17.86 11.64 -0.41
CA ASP A 109 -18.39 10.73 0.62
C ASP A 109 -17.40 10.46 1.76
N TYR A 110 -16.08 10.48 1.44
CA TYR A 110 -15.00 10.29 2.40
C TYR A 110 -14.34 11.58 2.88
N GLY A 111 -14.88 12.74 2.54
CA GLY A 111 -14.34 14.05 2.95
C GLY A 111 -12.96 14.39 2.37
N LYS A 112 -12.54 13.73 1.27
CA LYS A 112 -11.20 13.90 0.70
C LYS A 112 -11.18 15.00 -0.36
N ILE A 113 -10.11 15.81 -0.35
CA ILE A 113 -9.92 16.90 -1.31
C ILE A 113 -9.31 16.35 -2.58
N GLY A 114 -10.00 16.60 -3.72
CA GLY A 114 -9.48 16.33 -5.06
C GLY A 114 -9.22 17.62 -5.82
N ILE A 115 -8.00 17.77 -6.37
CA ILE A 115 -7.64 18.96 -7.17
C ILE A 115 -7.18 18.59 -8.57
N GLU A 116 -7.55 19.43 -9.53
CA GLU A 116 -7.19 19.31 -10.94
C GLU A 116 -6.56 20.58 -11.51
N GLY A 117 -6.04 20.52 -12.74
CA GLY A 117 -5.47 21.66 -13.45
C GLY A 117 -4.02 21.96 -13.10
N ILE A 118 -3.46 21.27 -12.14
CA ILE A 118 -2.04 21.38 -11.75
C ILE A 118 -1.13 20.86 -12.87
N ASP A 119 0.03 21.47 -13.05
CA ASP A 119 1.10 20.90 -13.86
C ASP A 119 1.73 19.70 -13.15
N THR A 120 1.08 18.52 -13.29
CA THR A 120 1.50 17.26 -12.67
C THR A 120 2.87 16.81 -13.19
N ARG A 121 3.27 17.18 -14.41
CA ARG A 121 4.59 16.89 -14.94
C ARG A 121 5.68 17.70 -14.22
N ALA A 122 5.47 19.01 -14.03
CA ALA A 122 6.40 19.85 -13.29
C ALA A 122 6.51 19.39 -11.83
N LEU A 123 5.38 19.07 -11.18
CA LEU A 123 5.35 18.53 -9.82
C LEU A 123 6.12 17.21 -9.72
N THR A 124 5.85 16.24 -10.60
CA THR A 124 6.55 14.94 -10.64
C THR A 124 8.05 15.11 -10.84
N ARG A 125 8.47 15.99 -11.75
CA ARG A 125 9.90 16.28 -11.96
C ARG A 125 10.55 16.87 -10.71
N ARG A 126 9.86 17.76 -10.00
CA ARG A 126 10.35 18.35 -8.74
C ARG A 126 10.54 17.28 -7.67
N LEU A 127 9.54 16.44 -7.45
CA LEU A 127 9.62 15.32 -6.49
C LEU A 127 10.73 14.33 -6.83
N ARG A 128 10.90 14.00 -8.11
CA ARG A 128 11.99 13.12 -8.55
C ARG A 128 13.36 13.71 -8.29
N LEU A 129 13.54 15.02 -8.52
CA LEU A 129 14.84 15.69 -8.36
C LEU A 129 15.17 16.02 -6.92
N SER A 130 14.19 16.43 -6.12
CA SER A 130 14.39 16.89 -4.73
C SER A 130 14.03 15.83 -3.68
N GLY A 131 13.24 14.83 -4.04
CA GLY A 131 12.69 13.83 -3.13
C GLY A 131 11.19 14.04 -2.89
N SER A 132 10.52 13.02 -2.32
CA SER A 132 9.19 13.22 -1.76
C SER A 132 9.28 14.26 -0.64
N MET A 133 8.27 15.11 -0.52
CA MET A 133 8.31 16.22 0.43
C MET A 133 6.93 16.52 0.99
N LYS A 134 6.90 17.19 2.12
CA LYS A 134 5.64 17.61 2.76
C LYS A 134 4.95 18.64 1.90
N GLY A 135 3.62 18.53 1.82
CA GLY A 135 2.76 19.47 1.11
C GLY A 135 1.46 19.72 1.84
N ILE A 136 0.85 20.86 1.53
CA ILE A 136 -0.49 21.23 1.97
C ILE A 136 -1.34 21.58 0.77
N ILE A 137 -2.55 21.01 0.70
CA ILE A 137 -3.61 21.47 -0.23
C ILE A 137 -4.53 22.38 0.57
N SER A 138 -4.84 23.57 0.06
CA SER A 138 -5.80 24.49 0.64
C SER A 138 -6.74 25.08 -0.41
N THR A 139 -8.02 25.12 -0.09
CA THR A 139 -9.07 25.85 -0.81
C THR A 139 -9.57 27.06 -0.04
N GLU A 140 -9.02 27.32 1.14
CA GLU A 140 -9.53 28.33 2.09
C GLU A 140 -8.77 29.64 2.01
N THR A 141 -7.46 29.56 1.78
CA THR A 141 -6.61 30.76 1.76
C THR A 141 -5.72 30.80 0.53
N LYS A 142 -5.33 32.05 0.15
CA LYS A 142 -4.34 32.32 -0.89
C LYS A 142 -3.02 32.81 -0.30
N ASP A 143 -2.91 32.88 1.01
CA ASP A 143 -1.68 33.29 1.71
C ASP A 143 -0.67 32.14 1.68
N VAL A 144 0.21 32.17 0.70
CA VAL A 144 1.28 31.19 0.51
C VAL A 144 2.23 31.15 1.71
N ASN A 145 2.50 32.29 2.37
CA ASN A 145 3.42 32.31 3.50
C ASN A 145 2.83 31.56 4.70
N MET A 146 1.53 31.78 4.98
CA MET A 146 0.82 31.04 6.02
C MET A 146 0.79 29.53 5.75
N LEU A 147 0.52 29.12 4.50
CA LEU A 147 0.53 27.72 4.11
C LEU A 147 1.92 27.11 4.21
N LEU A 148 2.97 27.87 3.84
CA LEU A 148 4.35 27.42 3.93
C LEU A 148 4.80 27.20 5.38
N GLU A 149 4.39 28.05 6.30
CA GLU A 149 4.63 27.84 7.72
C GLU A 149 3.95 26.58 8.24
N LYS A 150 2.65 26.36 7.91
CA LYS A 150 1.89 25.16 8.30
C LYS A 150 2.59 23.88 7.80
N VAL A 151 2.96 23.82 6.53
CA VAL A 151 3.56 22.61 5.96
C VAL A 151 4.95 22.32 6.51
N ARG A 152 5.73 23.35 6.85
CA ARG A 152 7.04 23.18 7.48
C ARG A 152 6.95 22.62 8.89
N GLN A 153 5.90 22.98 9.64
CA GLN A 153 5.63 22.46 10.99
C GLN A 153 5.04 21.05 10.98
N TYR A 154 4.51 20.57 9.83
CA TYR A 154 4.00 19.20 9.72
C TYR A 154 5.15 18.20 9.94
N PRO A 155 4.97 17.17 10.80
CA PRO A 155 6.07 16.27 11.18
C PRO A 155 6.54 15.36 10.03
N GLY A 156 5.69 15.13 9.01
CA GLY A 156 5.96 14.14 7.96
C GLY A 156 5.64 12.71 8.43
N LEU A 157 6.14 11.70 7.72
CA LEU A 157 5.78 10.29 7.96
C LEU A 157 6.85 9.50 8.73
N VAL A 158 8.09 9.98 8.77
CA VAL A 158 9.21 9.26 9.43
C VAL A 158 8.96 9.18 10.94
N GLY A 159 9.05 7.98 11.50
CA GLY A 159 8.85 7.72 12.91
C GLY A 159 7.38 7.68 13.37
N LEU A 160 6.41 7.82 12.44
CA LEU A 160 4.99 7.72 12.78
C LEU A 160 4.46 6.28 12.61
N ASP A 161 3.71 5.81 13.59
CA ASP A 161 2.94 4.56 13.52
C ASP A 161 1.58 4.81 12.86
N LEU A 162 1.57 4.75 11.53
CA LEU A 162 0.33 4.89 10.74
C LEU A 162 -0.45 3.58 10.60
N VAL A 163 0.17 2.45 10.94
CA VAL A 163 -0.48 1.14 10.87
C VAL A 163 -1.68 1.06 11.81
N ARG A 164 -1.61 1.67 12.98
CA ARG A 164 -2.73 1.72 13.94
C ARG A 164 -3.98 2.40 13.40
N GLU A 165 -3.83 3.27 12.41
CA GLU A 165 -4.95 4.01 11.82
C GLU A 165 -5.66 3.24 10.71
N VAL A 166 -5.01 2.20 10.15
CA VAL A 166 -5.53 1.44 9.00
C VAL A 166 -5.77 -0.04 9.30
N SER A 167 -5.16 -0.59 10.34
CA SER A 167 -5.37 -1.97 10.78
C SER A 167 -6.78 -2.18 11.32
N CYS A 168 -7.32 -3.38 11.12
CA CYS A 168 -8.60 -3.74 11.73
C CYS A 168 -8.52 -3.68 13.27
N SER A 169 -9.61 -3.27 13.90
CA SER A 169 -9.71 -3.21 15.38
C SER A 169 -10.04 -4.56 16.00
N THR A 170 -10.69 -5.45 15.25
CA THR A 170 -11.13 -6.78 15.68
C THR A 170 -10.78 -7.82 14.62
N PRO A 171 -10.41 -9.04 15.05
CA PRO A 171 -10.17 -10.14 14.09
C PRO A 171 -11.41 -10.46 13.25
N TYR A 172 -11.17 -10.84 12.00
CA TYR A 172 -12.23 -11.29 11.10
C TYR A 172 -11.76 -12.42 10.18
N ILE A 173 -12.72 -13.09 9.55
CA ILE A 173 -12.47 -14.10 8.52
C ILE A 173 -12.69 -13.44 7.16
N TRP A 174 -11.82 -13.71 6.20
CA TRP A 174 -12.09 -13.37 4.81
C TRP A 174 -12.84 -14.52 4.14
N LYS A 175 -14.00 -14.25 3.57
CA LYS A 175 -14.85 -15.27 2.96
C LYS A 175 -15.71 -14.71 1.85
N ASN A 176 -15.74 -15.38 0.69
CA ASN A 176 -16.52 -15.00 -0.48
C ASN A 176 -16.19 -13.57 -0.95
N GLY A 177 -14.90 -13.21 -0.94
CA GLY A 177 -14.43 -11.91 -1.41
C GLY A 177 -14.70 -10.73 -0.46
N ALA A 178 -15.10 -10.98 0.80
CA ALA A 178 -15.45 -9.93 1.76
C ALA A 178 -15.06 -10.27 3.20
N PRO A 179 -14.85 -9.24 4.08
CA PRO A 179 -14.70 -9.44 5.51
C PRO A 179 -15.99 -10.03 6.13
N TYR A 180 -15.83 -11.09 6.91
CA TYR A 180 -16.91 -11.71 7.65
C TYR A 180 -16.68 -11.65 9.15
N ALA A 181 -17.46 -10.83 9.86
CA ALA A 181 -17.39 -10.65 11.32
C ALA A 181 -18.11 -11.79 12.06
N GLY A 182 -17.73 -13.04 11.79
CA GLY A 182 -18.25 -14.22 12.48
C GLY A 182 -17.33 -14.71 13.57
N LYS A 183 -17.82 -15.70 14.36
CA LYS A 183 -16.97 -16.36 15.35
C LYS A 183 -15.79 -17.06 14.64
N LEU A 184 -14.58 -16.75 15.08
CA LEU A 184 -13.37 -17.39 14.56
C LEU A 184 -13.46 -18.91 14.76
N PRO A 185 -13.19 -19.73 13.70
CA PRO A 185 -13.29 -21.17 13.82
C PRO A 185 -12.20 -21.70 14.76
N SER A 186 -12.64 -22.30 15.87
CA SER A 186 -11.74 -22.95 16.84
C SER A 186 -11.05 -24.16 16.28
N LYS A 187 -11.70 -24.85 15.34
CA LYS A 187 -11.15 -25.99 14.61
C LYS A 187 -10.79 -25.58 13.19
N LYS A 188 -9.64 -26.04 12.73
CA LYS A 188 -9.19 -25.88 11.36
C LYS A 188 -10.03 -26.74 10.42
N SER A 189 -10.32 -26.21 9.23
CA SER A 189 -10.94 -27.02 8.17
C SER A 189 -10.00 -28.18 7.78
N ALA A 190 -10.52 -29.41 7.69
CA ALA A 190 -9.69 -30.58 7.39
C ALA A 190 -9.00 -30.49 6.02
N ASN A 191 -9.62 -29.81 5.07
CA ASN A 191 -9.20 -29.80 3.67
C ASN A 191 -8.60 -28.46 3.21
N LYS A 192 -8.40 -27.48 4.12
CA LYS A 192 -7.84 -26.18 3.79
C LYS A 192 -6.59 -25.88 4.62
N LEU A 193 -5.66 -25.14 4.04
CA LEU A 193 -4.56 -24.54 4.78
C LEU A 193 -5.07 -23.25 5.44
N ARG A 194 -4.77 -23.08 6.72
CA ARG A 194 -5.12 -21.84 7.44
C ARG A 194 -3.96 -20.85 7.33
N VAL A 195 -4.25 -19.69 6.80
CA VAL A 195 -3.34 -18.55 6.79
C VAL A 195 -3.83 -17.49 7.77
N VAL A 196 -2.97 -17.10 8.69
CA VAL A 196 -3.18 -15.92 9.53
C VAL A 196 -2.51 -14.74 8.83
N VAL A 197 -3.29 -13.69 8.54
CA VAL A 197 -2.80 -12.43 8.00
C VAL A 197 -2.71 -11.42 9.12
N LEU A 198 -1.52 -10.86 9.34
CA LEU A 198 -1.34 -9.72 10.25
C LEU A 198 -1.65 -8.44 9.46
N ASP A 199 -2.72 -7.76 9.84
CA ASP A 199 -3.26 -6.61 9.11
C ASP A 199 -2.51 -5.33 9.45
N CYS A 200 -1.53 -4.99 8.62
CA CYS A 200 -0.82 -3.72 8.70
C CYS A 200 -1.43 -2.63 7.77
N GLY A 201 -2.60 -2.89 7.20
CA GLY A 201 -3.24 -2.14 6.14
C GLY A 201 -3.37 -2.99 4.89
N VAL A 202 -3.93 -4.20 5.06
CA VAL A 202 -3.99 -5.22 4.02
C VAL A 202 -4.89 -4.82 2.85
N LYS A 203 -4.39 -4.95 1.63
CA LYS A 203 -5.19 -4.84 0.42
C LYS A 203 -6.07 -6.07 0.24
N TYR A 204 -7.33 -5.84 -0.12
CA TYR A 204 -8.31 -6.91 -0.28
C TYR A 204 -7.89 -7.94 -1.35
N ASN A 205 -7.15 -7.54 -2.38
CA ASN A 205 -6.70 -8.49 -3.39
C ASN A 205 -5.70 -9.52 -2.86
N ILE A 206 -4.91 -9.20 -1.83
CA ILE A 206 -4.10 -10.19 -1.12
C ILE A 206 -4.98 -11.29 -0.51
N LEU A 207 -6.07 -10.89 0.13
CA LEU A 207 -7.00 -11.82 0.78
C LEU A 207 -7.78 -12.65 -0.25
N ARG A 208 -8.20 -12.01 -1.38
CA ARG A 208 -8.84 -12.71 -2.52
C ARG A 208 -7.91 -13.78 -3.10
N LEU A 209 -6.63 -13.45 -3.32
CA LEU A 209 -5.67 -14.41 -3.87
C LEU A 209 -5.36 -15.57 -2.93
N LEU A 210 -5.28 -15.34 -1.62
CA LEU A 210 -5.18 -16.43 -0.64
C LEU A 210 -6.41 -17.33 -0.67
N GLU A 211 -7.62 -16.77 -0.69
CA GLU A 211 -8.88 -17.51 -0.79
C GLU A 211 -8.94 -18.33 -2.09
N ASN A 212 -8.60 -17.72 -3.23
CA ASN A 212 -8.56 -18.35 -4.54
C ASN A 212 -7.54 -19.52 -4.63
N ASN A 213 -6.46 -19.44 -3.84
CA ASN A 213 -5.50 -20.53 -3.68
C ASN A 213 -5.95 -21.57 -2.64
N GLY A 214 -7.22 -21.56 -2.22
CA GLY A 214 -7.84 -22.57 -1.35
C GLY A 214 -7.52 -22.41 0.14
N CYS A 215 -7.02 -21.26 0.57
CA CYS A 215 -6.74 -21.02 1.98
C CYS A 215 -8.00 -20.65 2.79
N GLU A 216 -7.98 -21.00 4.07
CA GLU A 216 -8.84 -20.41 5.10
C GLU A 216 -8.10 -19.19 5.64
N VAL A 217 -8.62 -17.98 5.40
CA VAL A 217 -7.94 -16.73 5.70
C VAL A 217 -8.52 -16.09 6.96
N LEU A 218 -7.66 -15.93 7.96
CA LEU A 218 -7.95 -15.29 9.23
C LEU A 218 -7.12 -14.02 9.36
N VAL A 219 -7.78 -12.88 9.52
CA VAL A 219 -7.12 -11.58 9.61
C VAL A 219 -7.10 -11.11 11.07
N LEU A 220 -5.92 -10.79 11.57
CA LEU A 220 -5.70 -10.30 12.94
C LEU A 220 -5.19 -8.85 12.91
N PRO A 221 -5.57 -8.04 13.92
CA PRO A 221 -5.01 -6.69 14.08
C PRO A 221 -3.48 -6.70 14.16
N ALA A 222 -2.84 -5.65 13.65
CA ALA A 222 -1.38 -5.48 13.69
C ALA A 222 -0.76 -5.57 15.10
N ILE A 223 -1.55 -5.24 16.13
CA ILE A 223 -1.10 -5.32 17.54
C ILE A 223 -1.03 -6.75 18.09
N SER A 224 -1.47 -7.76 17.34
CA SER A 224 -1.45 -9.16 17.76
C SER A 224 -0.02 -9.66 17.93
N SER A 225 0.27 -10.29 19.06
CA SER A 225 1.57 -10.86 19.33
C SER A 225 1.82 -12.16 18.54
N GLY A 226 3.07 -12.60 18.45
CA GLY A 226 3.37 -13.92 17.86
C GLY A 226 2.66 -15.07 18.58
N LYS A 227 2.44 -14.96 19.90
CA LYS A 227 1.64 -15.93 20.68
C LYS A 227 0.18 -15.95 20.23
N ASP A 228 -0.42 -14.79 20.01
CA ASP A 228 -1.79 -14.69 19.52
C ASP A 228 -1.93 -15.31 18.13
N ILE A 229 -0.97 -15.03 17.24
CA ILE A 229 -0.91 -15.62 15.89
C ILE A 229 -0.86 -17.14 15.97
N LEU A 230 0.08 -17.69 16.75
CA LEU A 230 0.30 -19.15 16.89
C LEU A 230 -0.87 -19.86 17.57
N ALA A 231 -1.62 -19.18 18.46
CA ALA A 231 -2.80 -19.74 19.12
C ALA A 231 -3.90 -20.18 18.11
N HIS A 232 -3.92 -19.59 16.92
CA HIS A 232 -4.84 -19.98 15.84
C HIS A 232 -4.36 -21.21 15.04
N LYS A 233 -3.20 -21.78 15.38
CA LYS A 233 -2.60 -22.96 14.72
C LYS A 233 -2.56 -22.80 13.19
N PRO A 234 -1.96 -21.71 12.66
CA PRO A 234 -1.88 -21.50 11.22
C PRO A 234 -0.95 -22.52 10.55
N ASP A 235 -1.16 -22.79 9.26
CA ASP A 235 -0.19 -23.47 8.39
C ASP A 235 0.84 -22.48 7.84
N GLY A 236 0.48 -21.20 7.78
CA GLY A 236 1.36 -20.10 7.40
C GLY A 236 0.87 -18.75 7.90
N VAL A 237 1.76 -17.77 7.90
CA VAL A 237 1.48 -16.39 8.28
C VAL A 237 1.81 -15.47 7.11
N LEU A 238 0.93 -14.50 6.83
CA LEU A 238 1.21 -13.42 5.90
C LEU A 238 1.31 -12.11 6.68
N LEU A 239 2.46 -11.41 6.52
CA LEU A 239 2.65 -10.05 6.99
C LEU A 239 2.29 -9.12 5.84
N SER A 240 1.23 -8.32 5.99
CA SER A 240 0.68 -7.56 4.88
C SER A 240 1.47 -6.31 4.53
N ASN A 241 1.10 -5.69 3.41
CA ASN A 241 1.45 -4.32 3.09
C ASN A 241 0.89 -3.35 4.14
N GLY A 242 1.34 -2.09 4.10
CA GLY A 242 0.86 -1.05 4.99
C GLY A 242 1.66 0.26 4.85
N PRO A 243 1.18 1.34 5.50
CA PRO A 243 1.79 2.66 5.40
C PRO A 243 2.93 2.89 6.38
N GLY A 244 3.70 3.93 6.10
CA GLY A 244 4.59 4.58 7.05
C GLY A 244 5.98 3.97 7.16
N ASP A 245 6.62 4.25 8.28
CA ASP A 245 8.01 3.89 8.58
C ASP A 245 8.06 2.55 9.35
N PRO A 246 8.66 1.49 8.79
CA PRO A 246 8.77 0.20 9.49
C PRO A 246 9.55 0.29 10.82
N ALA A 247 10.45 1.28 10.97
CA ALA A 247 11.20 1.48 12.22
C ALA A 247 10.31 1.94 13.40
N ALA A 248 9.13 2.50 13.10
CA ALA A 248 8.15 2.90 14.12
C ALA A 248 7.29 1.73 14.64
N LEU A 249 7.48 0.49 14.14
CA LEU A 249 6.61 -0.66 14.36
C LEU A 249 7.28 -1.82 15.13
N PRO A 250 7.96 -1.58 16.28
CA PRO A 250 8.71 -2.62 16.98
C PRO A 250 7.83 -3.79 17.45
N TYR A 251 6.55 -3.56 17.72
CA TYR A 251 5.60 -4.61 18.12
C TYR A 251 5.32 -5.60 16.98
N ILE A 252 5.24 -5.15 15.72
CA ILE A 252 5.08 -6.03 14.55
C ILE A 252 6.38 -6.78 14.27
N VAL A 253 7.53 -6.11 14.39
CA VAL A 253 8.86 -6.74 14.27
C VAL A 253 9.01 -7.89 15.29
N ASN A 254 8.56 -7.68 16.54
CA ASN A 254 8.60 -8.72 17.57
C ASN A 254 7.63 -9.88 17.28
N ALA A 255 6.44 -9.58 16.75
CA ALA A 255 5.49 -10.62 16.32
C ALA A 255 6.06 -11.45 15.17
N ALA A 256 6.67 -10.79 14.17
CA ALA A 256 7.34 -11.47 13.05
C ALA A 256 8.50 -12.36 13.53
N ARG A 257 9.38 -11.84 14.41
CA ARG A 257 10.49 -12.60 14.97
C ARG A 257 10.03 -13.88 15.69
N ALA A 258 8.87 -13.85 16.30
CA ALA A 258 8.33 -15.00 17.01
C ALA A 258 7.78 -16.11 16.10
N VAL A 259 7.57 -15.85 14.80
CA VAL A 259 6.97 -16.83 13.87
C VAL A 259 7.89 -17.28 12.74
N ILE A 260 8.89 -16.47 12.36
CA ILE A 260 9.74 -16.67 11.16
C ILE A 260 10.37 -18.06 11.08
N ASP A 261 10.91 -18.58 12.17
CA ASP A 261 11.61 -19.88 12.21
C ASP A 261 10.71 -21.06 12.62
N GLN A 262 9.41 -20.80 12.87
CA GLN A 262 8.49 -21.82 13.35
C GLN A 262 7.53 -22.32 12.28
N ILE A 263 7.08 -21.46 11.38
CA ILE A 263 6.08 -21.75 10.37
C ILE A 263 6.37 -20.98 9.08
N PRO A 264 5.84 -21.40 7.92
CA PRO A 264 5.93 -20.64 6.68
C PRO A 264 5.43 -19.21 6.83
N VAL A 265 6.24 -18.23 6.38
CA VAL A 265 5.92 -16.81 6.42
C VAL A 265 6.04 -16.20 5.03
N PHE A 266 5.06 -15.37 4.64
CA PHE A 266 5.12 -14.54 3.45
C PHE A 266 4.98 -13.07 3.84
N GLY A 267 5.95 -12.22 3.44
CA GLY A 267 5.91 -10.77 3.67
C GLY A 267 5.73 -9.99 2.38
N ILE A 268 4.78 -9.05 2.36
CA ILE A 268 4.49 -8.19 1.20
C ILE A 268 4.71 -6.73 1.59
N CYS A 269 5.54 -6.01 0.83
CA CYS A 269 5.83 -4.58 0.97
C CYS A 269 6.29 -4.22 2.40
N LEU A 270 5.46 -3.62 3.25
CA LEU A 270 5.78 -3.38 4.65
C LEU A 270 6.14 -4.69 5.38
N GLY A 271 5.44 -5.80 5.10
CA GLY A 271 5.76 -7.11 5.65
C GLY A 271 7.16 -7.61 5.30
N HIS A 272 7.66 -7.33 4.10
CA HIS A 272 9.05 -7.59 3.70
C HIS A 272 10.04 -6.76 4.54
N GLN A 273 9.75 -5.48 4.74
CA GLN A 273 10.58 -4.58 5.55
C GLN A 273 10.62 -5.01 7.03
N ILE A 274 9.48 -5.39 7.58
CA ILE A 274 9.36 -5.96 8.93
C ILE A 274 10.18 -7.25 9.08
N ILE A 275 10.14 -8.15 8.09
CA ILE A 275 10.98 -9.36 8.09
C ILE A 275 12.45 -8.97 8.09
N GLY A 276 12.88 -8.02 7.27
CA GLY A 276 14.25 -7.52 7.25
C GLY A 276 14.73 -7.06 8.63
N GLN A 277 13.90 -6.29 9.34
CA GLN A 277 14.21 -5.84 10.71
C GLN A 277 14.14 -6.97 11.74
N ALA A 278 13.21 -7.92 11.60
CA ALA A 278 13.07 -9.06 12.51
C ALA A 278 14.31 -9.94 12.54
N ILE A 279 15.00 -10.07 11.40
CA ILE A 279 16.28 -10.82 11.32
C ILE A 279 17.50 -9.97 11.62
N GLY A 280 17.33 -8.72 12.05
CA GLY A 280 18.39 -7.82 12.51
C GLY A 280 18.97 -6.90 11.45
N GLY A 281 18.32 -6.78 10.30
CA GLY A 281 18.61 -5.76 9.29
C GLY A 281 17.99 -4.39 9.64
N TYR A 282 18.17 -3.42 8.77
CA TYR A 282 17.54 -2.11 8.86
C TYR A 282 17.02 -1.66 7.50
N THR A 283 16.17 -0.63 7.54
CA THR A 283 15.53 -0.03 6.36
C THR A 283 16.00 1.41 6.19
N GLU A 284 16.02 1.88 4.94
CA GLU A 284 16.35 3.26 4.59
C GLU A 284 15.21 3.88 3.78
N LYS A 285 15.01 5.19 3.96
CA LYS A 285 14.04 5.95 3.17
C LYS A 285 14.63 6.22 1.78
N LEU A 286 13.86 5.89 0.74
CA LEU A 286 14.17 6.26 -0.63
C LEU A 286 13.93 7.75 -0.87
N LYS A 287 14.63 8.32 -1.83
CA LYS A 287 14.51 9.74 -2.16
C LYS A 287 13.08 10.15 -2.52
N PHE A 288 12.40 9.37 -3.36
CA PHE A 288 11.02 9.64 -3.79
C PHE A 288 10.12 8.39 -3.80
N GLY A 289 10.65 7.24 -3.36
CA GLY A 289 9.92 5.97 -3.34
C GLY A 289 9.72 5.34 -4.72
N HIS A 290 9.10 4.15 -4.71
CA HIS A 290 8.61 3.49 -5.91
C HIS A 290 7.08 3.46 -5.86
N HIS A 291 6.44 4.16 -6.80
CA HIS A 291 4.98 4.26 -6.87
C HIS A 291 4.53 4.12 -8.33
N GLY A 292 3.87 3.02 -8.63
CA GLY A 292 3.36 2.75 -9.99
C GLY A 292 3.28 1.28 -10.31
N ILE A 293 2.74 0.98 -11.50
CA ILE A 293 2.42 -0.37 -11.96
C ILE A 293 3.36 -0.87 -13.08
N ASN A 294 4.51 -0.22 -13.26
CA ASN A 294 5.40 -0.42 -14.40
C ASN A 294 6.87 -0.53 -13.97
N GLN A 295 7.12 -1.07 -12.79
CA GLN A 295 8.47 -1.22 -12.23
C GLN A 295 9.08 -2.57 -12.64
N PRO A 296 10.19 -2.58 -13.39
CA PRO A 296 10.83 -3.82 -13.80
C PRO A 296 11.70 -4.39 -12.67
N VAL A 297 11.42 -5.63 -12.29
CA VAL A 297 12.14 -6.36 -11.24
C VAL A 297 12.73 -7.62 -11.84
N LYS A 298 14.00 -7.91 -11.54
CA LYS A 298 14.68 -9.13 -11.97
C LYS A 298 14.72 -10.15 -10.85
N ASN A 299 14.19 -11.33 -11.13
CA ASN A 299 14.38 -12.51 -10.30
C ASN A 299 15.83 -13.01 -10.51
N VAL A 300 16.65 -12.94 -9.44
CA VAL A 300 18.07 -13.32 -9.53
C VAL A 300 18.27 -14.82 -9.64
N VAL A 301 17.29 -15.63 -9.25
CA VAL A 301 17.38 -17.10 -9.31
C VAL A 301 17.12 -17.61 -10.73
N THR A 302 16.09 -17.07 -11.40
CA THR A 302 15.65 -17.51 -12.73
C THR A 302 16.20 -16.64 -13.86
N GLY A 303 16.66 -15.42 -13.55
CA GLY A 303 17.05 -14.39 -14.53
C GLY A 303 15.88 -13.70 -15.22
N ARG A 304 14.63 -14.09 -14.94
CA ARG A 304 13.42 -13.52 -15.53
C ARG A 304 13.20 -12.10 -15.03
N VAL A 305 12.73 -11.23 -15.93
CA VAL A 305 12.25 -9.88 -15.59
C VAL A 305 10.73 -9.90 -15.54
N GLU A 306 10.19 -9.30 -14.51
CA GLU A 306 8.75 -9.20 -14.22
C GLU A 306 8.40 -7.72 -14.05
N ILE A 307 7.23 -7.33 -14.53
CA ILE A 307 6.73 -5.96 -14.32
C ILE A 307 5.85 -5.97 -13.07
N THR A 308 6.16 -5.08 -12.14
CA THR A 308 5.57 -5.10 -10.81
C THR A 308 4.82 -3.81 -10.49
N SER A 309 3.82 -3.95 -9.59
CA SER A 309 3.17 -2.85 -8.92
C SER A 309 3.93 -2.52 -7.63
N GLN A 310 4.20 -1.24 -7.39
CA GLN A 310 4.94 -0.79 -6.21
C GLN A 310 4.33 0.45 -5.58
N ASN A 311 4.34 0.48 -4.25
CA ASN A 311 3.91 1.62 -3.45
C ASN A 311 4.67 1.61 -2.11
N HIS A 312 5.92 2.07 -2.11
CA HIS A 312 6.73 2.13 -0.89
C HIS A 312 7.76 3.26 -0.93
N GLY A 313 8.02 3.86 0.23
CA GLY A 313 9.03 4.89 0.42
C GLY A 313 10.29 4.40 1.14
N PHE A 314 10.30 3.15 1.63
CA PHE A 314 11.42 2.54 2.35
C PHE A 314 11.84 1.24 1.69
N VAL A 315 13.11 0.85 1.89
CA VAL A 315 13.69 -0.41 1.40
C VAL A 315 14.55 -1.06 2.46
N VAL A 316 14.64 -2.39 2.41
CA VAL A 316 15.61 -3.14 3.22
C VAL A 316 17.00 -2.98 2.60
N VAL A 317 18.01 -2.67 3.43
CA VAL A 317 19.41 -2.61 3.00
C VAL A 317 19.98 -4.04 2.99
N PRO A 318 20.30 -4.63 1.82
CA PRO A 318 20.71 -6.05 1.73
C PRO A 318 21.94 -6.39 2.56
N ALA A 319 22.93 -5.49 2.63
CA ALA A 319 24.13 -5.69 3.42
C ALA A 319 23.83 -5.84 4.92
N SER A 320 22.74 -5.26 5.42
CA SER A 320 22.37 -5.31 6.84
C SER A 320 21.83 -6.69 7.28
N VAL A 321 21.23 -7.45 6.35
CA VAL A 321 20.71 -8.80 6.63
C VAL A 321 21.79 -9.87 6.47
N GLY A 322 22.85 -9.58 5.71
CA GLY A 322 23.98 -10.47 5.51
C GLY A 322 23.58 -11.85 4.96
N SER A 323 24.15 -12.92 5.54
CA SER A 323 23.87 -14.31 5.13
C SER A 323 22.57 -14.89 5.70
N LYS A 324 21.83 -14.14 6.52
CA LYS A 324 20.59 -14.64 7.15
C LYS A 324 19.46 -14.80 6.14
N ALA A 325 19.45 -14.01 5.09
CA ALA A 325 18.47 -14.11 4.00
C ALA A 325 19.16 -13.97 2.63
N LYS A 326 18.70 -14.77 1.66
CA LYS A 326 19.13 -14.66 0.27
C LYS A 326 18.31 -13.57 -0.44
N ASN A 327 18.97 -12.58 -1.05
CA ASN A 327 18.31 -11.65 -1.94
C ASN A 327 17.84 -12.38 -3.21
N THR A 328 16.55 -12.29 -3.53
CA THR A 328 15.94 -13.04 -4.64
C THR A 328 15.48 -12.16 -5.79
N TYR A 329 15.29 -10.87 -5.54
CA TYR A 329 14.82 -9.92 -6.53
C TYR A 329 15.52 -8.58 -6.38
N HIS A 330 15.77 -7.88 -7.50
CA HIS A 330 16.23 -6.49 -7.48
C HIS A 330 15.53 -5.66 -8.55
N ASN A 331 15.33 -4.39 -8.24
CA ASN A 331 14.80 -3.39 -9.16
C ASN A 331 15.84 -3.09 -10.26
N LEU A 332 15.40 -3.04 -11.51
CA LEU A 332 16.30 -2.75 -12.63
C LEU A 332 16.57 -1.25 -12.84
N ASN A 333 15.81 -0.38 -12.17
CA ASN A 333 16.01 1.08 -12.29
C ASN A 333 17.12 1.59 -11.35
N ASP A 334 17.25 1.01 -10.14
CA ASP A 334 18.15 1.52 -9.09
C ASP A 334 18.87 0.43 -8.28
N ALA A 335 18.67 -0.84 -8.64
CA ALA A 335 19.28 -2.01 -8.01
C ALA A 335 18.89 -2.22 -6.52
N THR A 336 17.82 -1.58 -6.02
CA THR A 336 17.31 -1.86 -4.67
C THR A 336 16.84 -3.30 -4.52
N SER A 337 16.88 -3.83 -3.29
CA SER A 337 16.38 -5.16 -2.97
C SER A 337 14.86 -5.21 -3.07
N GLU A 338 14.37 -6.17 -3.82
CA GLU A 338 12.94 -6.35 -4.06
C GLU A 338 12.40 -7.69 -3.52
N GLY A 339 13.24 -8.48 -2.85
CA GLY A 339 12.78 -9.70 -2.23
C GLY A 339 13.86 -10.49 -1.50
N MET A 340 13.44 -11.22 -0.48
CA MET A 340 14.30 -12.07 0.34
C MET A 340 13.69 -13.46 0.55
N GLN A 341 14.57 -14.46 0.74
CA GLN A 341 14.19 -15.83 1.03
C GLN A 341 15.05 -16.44 2.13
N MET A 342 14.40 -17.16 3.02
CA MET A 342 14.96 -18.04 4.06
C MET A 342 14.26 -19.42 3.98
N PRO A 343 14.67 -20.44 4.75
CA PRO A 343 14.08 -21.79 4.63
C PRO A 343 12.55 -21.85 4.73
N LEU A 344 11.94 -21.11 5.67
CA LEU A 344 10.49 -21.05 5.88
C LEU A 344 9.88 -19.69 5.53
N THR A 345 10.66 -18.76 4.99
CA THR A 345 10.19 -17.39 4.78
C THR A 345 10.50 -16.91 3.37
N MET A 346 9.51 -16.36 2.72
CA MET A 346 9.63 -15.61 1.48
C MET A 346 9.06 -14.20 1.64
N SER A 347 9.65 -13.23 0.97
CA SER A 347 9.12 -11.87 1.01
C SER A 347 9.47 -11.08 -0.24
N VAL A 348 8.60 -10.16 -0.61
CA VAL A 348 8.79 -9.24 -1.74
C VAL A 348 8.45 -7.82 -1.34
N GLN A 349 9.20 -6.85 -1.86
CA GLN A 349 9.00 -5.43 -1.61
C GLN A 349 7.84 -4.87 -2.43
N TYR A 350 7.64 -5.39 -3.63
CA TYR A 350 6.55 -5.02 -4.52
C TYR A 350 5.24 -5.72 -4.14
N HIS A 351 4.16 -5.38 -4.84
CA HIS A 351 2.81 -5.92 -4.64
C HIS A 351 2.51 -7.04 -5.65
N PRO A 352 2.68 -8.33 -5.26
CA PRO A 352 2.44 -9.46 -6.17
C PRO A 352 0.94 -9.65 -6.47
N GLU A 353 0.08 -9.07 -5.65
CA GLU A 353 -1.36 -9.06 -5.83
C GLU A 353 -1.82 -8.05 -6.89
N ALA A 354 -0.91 -7.19 -7.39
CA ALA A 354 -1.28 -6.08 -8.28
C ALA A 354 -2.38 -5.18 -7.68
N ALA A 355 -3.50 -5.01 -8.39
CA ALA A 355 -4.66 -4.19 -7.99
C ALA A 355 -4.27 -2.80 -7.44
N PRO A 356 -3.79 -1.89 -8.34
CA PRO A 356 -3.70 -2.07 -9.79
C PRO A 356 -2.38 -2.70 -10.24
N GLY A 357 -2.34 -3.20 -11.46
CA GLY A 357 -1.11 -3.57 -12.13
C GLY A 357 -1.14 -4.89 -12.90
N PRO A 358 0.01 -5.29 -13.46
CA PRO A 358 0.16 -6.56 -14.14
C PRO A 358 0.19 -7.74 -13.15
N HIS A 359 -0.24 -8.90 -13.63
CA HIS A 359 -0.39 -10.14 -12.85
C HIS A 359 0.84 -11.05 -12.93
N ASP A 360 1.97 -10.55 -13.38
CA ASP A 360 3.21 -11.30 -13.63
C ASP A 360 3.69 -12.09 -12.41
N THR A 361 3.37 -11.62 -11.20
CA THR A 361 3.92 -12.14 -9.94
C THR A 361 2.89 -12.82 -9.02
N GLU A 362 1.64 -12.97 -9.45
CA GLU A 362 0.61 -13.67 -8.66
C GLU A 362 0.97 -15.12 -8.31
N TYR A 363 1.84 -15.75 -9.08
CA TYR A 363 2.32 -17.11 -8.81
C TYR A 363 2.99 -17.26 -7.44
N LEU A 364 3.45 -16.16 -6.82
CA LEU A 364 4.04 -16.18 -5.48
C LEU A 364 3.06 -16.65 -4.40
N PHE A 365 1.76 -16.41 -4.57
CA PHE A 365 0.74 -16.95 -3.68
C PHE A 365 0.67 -18.49 -3.75
N SER A 366 0.75 -19.05 -4.96
CA SER A 366 0.83 -20.50 -5.15
C SER A 366 2.13 -21.08 -4.57
N GLN A 367 3.26 -20.39 -4.71
CA GLN A 367 4.54 -20.79 -4.09
C GLN A 367 4.45 -20.80 -2.56
N PHE A 368 3.77 -19.82 -1.96
CA PHE A 368 3.53 -19.80 -0.52
C PHE A 368 2.68 -20.97 -0.06
N VAL A 369 1.63 -21.31 -0.82
CA VAL A 369 0.79 -22.50 -0.54
C VAL A 369 1.61 -23.79 -0.62
N GLU A 370 2.49 -23.93 -1.61
CA GLU A 370 3.37 -25.10 -1.74
C GLU A 370 4.39 -25.17 -0.59
N LEU A 371 4.91 -24.05 -0.13
CA LEU A 371 5.79 -24.02 1.05
C LEU A 371 5.06 -24.54 2.30
N MET A 372 3.81 -24.11 2.52
CA MET A 372 2.97 -24.58 3.63
C MET A 372 2.68 -26.08 3.55
N LYS A 373 2.37 -26.61 2.35
CA LYS A 373 2.11 -28.06 2.14
C LYS A 373 3.34 -28.89 2.48
N LYS A 374 4.50 -28.51 1.95
CA LYS A 374 5.78 -29.19 2.20
C LYS A 374 6.14 -29.24 3.69
N GLU A 375 5.89 -28.15 4.42
CA GLU A 375 6.20 -28.12 5.85
C GLU A 375 5.22 -28.98 6.65
N LYS A 376 3.94 -28.98 6.29
CA LYS A 376 2.92 -29.84 6.91
C LYS A 376 3.22 -31.34 6.73
N GLU A 377 3.71 -31.73 5.56
CA GLU A 377 4.10 -33.14 5.27
C GLU A 377 5.27 -33.62 6.13
N LYS A 378 6.19 -32.73 6.53
CA LYS A 378 7.31 -33.07 7.43
C LYS A 378 6.88 -33.28 8.89
N THR A 379 5.73 -32.70 9.26
CA THR A 379 5.25 -32.66 10.65
C THR A 379 4.22 -33.76 10.95
N ASN A 380 3.68 -34.41 9.90
CA ASN A 380 2.77 -35.56 9.97
C ASN A 380 3.58 -36.89 9.85
#